data_919a718c111e3383f5ab0814f403acf5
#
_entry.id   919a718c111e3383f5ab0814f403acf5
#
_cell.length_a   1.000
_cell.length_b   1.000
_cell.length_c   1.000
_cell.angle_alpha   90.00
_cell.angle_beta   90.00
_cell.angle_gamma   90.00
#
_symmetry.space_group_name_H-M   'P 1'
#
loop_
_entity.id
_entity.type
_entity.pdbx_description
1 polymer ?
#
loop_
_entity_poly.entity_id
_entity_poly.type
_entity_poly.pdbx_seq_one_letter_code
_entity_poly.pdbx_strand_id
1 'polypeptide(L)'
;MSNSKIYIYNYDKLYDILSEVSQELKLNFINIKKGQTNLISGYDSCILSKEKIINQNNYILLKNTPIKINKLYELINVKLISKKFNLQSKLKIGKYLLDVNSRIISKDNNNLKLTEKEIKIINFLKDQKKNVTIKELQINVWKYNKDLETHTVETHIHRLKKKFKNIFDDNSFITSTKTGYKIS
;
A
#
# COMPACT_ATOMS: atom_id res chain seq x y z
N MET A 1 -0.72 6.05 21.63
CA MET A 1 -1.76 6.61 20.76
C MET A 1 -1.05 7.39 19.67
N SER A 2 -1.27 7.10 18.38
CA SER A 2 -0.59 7.82 17.30
C SER A 2 -1.13 9.23 17.25
N ASN A 3 -0.22 10.20 17.30
CA ASN A 3 -0.57 11.63 17.28
C ASN A 3 -0.77 12.04 15.82
N SER A 4 -1.91 11.65 15.23
CA SER A 4 -2.24 11.92 13.83
C SER A 4 -2.28 13.42 13.58
N LYS A 5 -1.55 13.88 12.55
CA LYS A 5 -1.48 15.29 12.17
C LYS A 5 -2.49 15.61 11.07
N ILE A 6 -3.38 16.56 11.35
CA ILE A 6 -4.39 17.02 10.40
C ILE A 6 -4.03 18.43 9.94
N TYR A 7 -3.57 18.53 8.71
CA TYR A 7 -3.21 19.82 8.11
C TYR A 7 -4.45 20.50 7.54
N ILE A 8 -4.68 21.75 7.90
CA ILE A 8 -5.75 22.59 7.38
C ILE A 8 -5.14 23.56 6.39
N TYR A 9 -5.46 23.34 5.10
CA TYR A 9 -4.85 24.10 4.01
C TYR A 9 -5.69 25.31 3.65
N ASN A 10 -5.09 26.50 3.83
CA ASN A 10 -5.63 27.79 3.43
C ASN A 10 -7.08 28.04 3.89
N TYR A 11 -7.40 27.64 5.17
CA TYR A 11 -8.75 27.77 5.72
C TYR A 11 -8.71 28.10 7.23
N ASP A 12 -8.33 29.34 7.58
CA ASP A 12 -8.11 29.79 8.96
C ASP A 12 -9.34 29.59 9.85
N LYS A 13 -10.54 30.00 9.40
CA LYS A 13 -11.78 29.82 10.17
C LYS A 13 -12.04 28.37 10.59
N LEU A 14 -11.70 27.41 9.73
CA LEU A 14 -11.83 26.00 10.07
C LEU A 14 -10.78 25.59 11.10
N TYR A 15 -9.56 26.10 10.98
CA TYR A 15 -8.51 25.85 11.94
C TYR A 15 -8.89 26.36 13.34
N ASP A 16 -9.39 27.59 13.44
CA ASP A 16 -9.81 28.17 14.71
C ASP A 16 -10.88 27.30 15.39
N ILE A 17 -11.94 26.95 14.66
CA ILE A 17 -13.03 26.09 15.19
C ILE A 17 -12.49 24.70 15.62
N LEU A 18 -11.66 24.07 14.81
CA LEU A 18 -11.18 22.70 15.11
C LEU A 18 -10.12 22.70 16.22
N SER A 19 -9.37 23.77 16.38
CA SER A 19 -8.40 23.89 17.47
C SER A 19 -9.08 23.95 18.85
N GLU A 20 -10.26 24.55 18.96
CA GLU A 20 -11.05 24.57 20.20
C GLU A 20 -11.47 23.16 20.66
N VAL A 21 -11.83 22.28 19.71
CA VAL A 21 -12.29 20.91 20.00
C VAL A 21 -11.19 19.85 19.84
N SER A 22 -9.95 20.26 19.63
CA SER A 22 -8.82 19.36 19.35
C SER A 22 -8.56 18.33 20.43
N GLN A 23 -8.71 18.70 21.69
CA GLN A 23 -8.51 17.82 22.85
C GLN A 23 -9.59 16.71 22.91
N GLU A 24 -10.85 17.08 22.67
CA GLU A 24 -11.98 16.14 22.66
C GLU A 24 -11.84 15.14 21.52
N LEU A 25 -11.44 15.61 20.33
CA LEU A 25 -11.23 14.77 19.15
C LEU A 25 -9.93 13.95 19.21
N LYS A 26 -9.00 14.29 20.12
CA LYS A 26 -7.65 13.69 20.22
C LYS A 26 -6.88 13.76 18.89
N LEU A 27 -7.05 14.84 18.16
CA LEU A 27 -6.40 15.14 16.88
C LEU A 27 -5.52 16.38 17.00
N ASN A 28 -4.40 16.38 16.30
CA ASN A 28 -3.49 17.53 16.23
C ASN A 28 -3.73 18.29 14.91
N PHE A 29 -4.31 19.49 14.98
CA PHE A 29 -4.57 20.32 13.83
C PHE A 29 -3.41 21.30 13.61
N ILE A 30 -3.00 21.45 12.35
CA ILE A 30 -1.89 22.31 11.94
C ILE A 30 -2.37 23.18 10.78
N ASN A 31 -2.33 24.50 10.96
CA ASN A 31 -2.67 25.43 9.89
C ASN A 31 -1.50 25.56 8.90
N ILE A 32 -1.77 25.46 7.61
CA ILE A 32 -0.79 25.64 6.53
C ILE A 32 -1.35 26.57 5.46
N LYS A 33 -0.52 27.48 4.98
CA LYS A 33 -0.88 28.44 3.93
C LYS A 33 -0.51 27.93 2.54
N LYS A 34 -1.02 28.61 1.54
CA LYS A 34 -0.66 28.36 0.14
C LYS A 34 0.86 28.50 -0.03
N GLY A 35 1.49 27.52 -0.68
CA GLY A 35 2.95 27.43 -0.82
C GLY A 35 3.68 26.65 0.27
N GLN A 36 3.03 26.31 1.38
CA GLN A 36 3.64 25.58 2.50
C GLN A 36 3.38 24.06 2.46
N THR A 37 3.02 23.50 1.32
CA THR A 37 2.74 22.07 1.17
C THR A 37 3.96 21.18 1.43
N ASN A 38 5.17 21.72 1.36
CA ASN A 38 6.42 21.06 1.75
C ASN A 38 6.53 20.75 3.25
N LEU A 39 5.77 21.46 4.09
CA LEU A 39 5.71 21.21 5.55
C LEU A 39 4.87 19.98 5.91
N ILE A 40 4.10 19.44 4.95
CA ILE A 40 3.27 18.26 5.17
C ILE A 40 4.17 17.04 5.29
N SER A 41 4.29 16.53 6.49
CA SER A 41 5.14 15.40 6.81
C SER A 41 4.39 14.34 7.61
N GLY A 42 4.86 13.10 7.51
CA GLY A 42 4.37 11.98 8.31
C GLY A 42 3.37 11.08 7.58
N TYR A 43 3.48 9.81 7.94
CA TYR A 43 2.63 8.76 7.36
C TYR A 43 1.21 8.83 7.92
N ASP A 44 1.05 9.27 9.18
CA ASP A 44 -0.23 9.38 9.87
C ASP A 44 -0.76 10.82 9.82
N SER A 45 -1.04 11.27 8.60
CA SER A 45 -1.51 12.64 8.35
C SER A 45 -2.54 12.71 7.23
N CYS A 46 -3.45 13.67 7.29
CA CYS A 46 -4.30 14.04 6.16
C CYS A 46 -4.44 15.56 6.05
N ILE A 47 -4.98 16.04 4.94
CA ILE A 47 -5.15 17.45 4.65
C ILE A 47 -6.63 17.73 4.48
N LEU A 48 -7.14 18.79 5.11
CA LEU A 48 -8.46 19.36 4.87
C LEU A 48 -8.33 20.59 3.99
N SER A 49 -9.10 20.69 2.92
CA SER A 49 -9.06 21.83 2.00
C SER A 49 -10.41 22.13 1.38
N LYS A 50 -10.70 23.39 1.08
CA LYS A 50 -11.85 23.80 0.24
C LYS A 50 -11.55 23.76 -1.25
N GLU A 51 -10.30 23.75 -1.63
CA GLU A 51 -9.84 23.77 -3.01
C GLU A 51 -9.00 22.55 -3.36
N LYS A 52 -8.87 22.25 -4.64
CA LYS A 52 -7.99 21.17 -5.11
C LYS A 52 -6.53 21.58 -4.90
N ILE A 53 -5.74 20.68 -4.32
CA ILE A 53 -4.31 20.90 -4.11
C ILE A 53 -3.56 20.17 -5.23
N ILE A 54 -2.81 20.93 -6.02
CA ILE A 54 -2.02 20.39 -7.12
C ILE A 54 -0.89 19.53 -6.53
N ASN A 55 -0.62 18.38 -7.14
CA ASN A 55 0.40 17.41 -6.74
C ASN A 55 0.23 16.78 -5.35
N GLN A 56 -0.98 16.83 -4.77
CA GLN A 56 -1.32 16.18 -3.52
C GLN A 56 -2.54 15.27 -3.70
N ASN A 57 -2.40 13.98 -3.40
CA ASN A 57 -3.50 13.00 -3.49
C ASN A 57 -4.11 12.68 -2.12
N ASN A 58 -3.51 13.18 -1.03
CA ASN A 58 -3.89 12.85 0.34
C ASN A 58 -4.63 13.98 1.02
N TYR A 59 -5.72 14.47 0.43
CA TYR A 59 -6.57 15.50 1.05
C TYR A 59 -8.05 15.11 1.00
N ILE A 60 -8.81 15.74 1.91
CA ILE A 60 -10.27 15.71 1.96
C ILE A 60 -10.74 17.07 1.43
N LEU A 61 -11.49 17.03 0.32
CA LEU A 61 -12.05 18.24 -0.27
C LEU A 61 -13.41 18.54 0.38
N LEU A 62 -13.48 19.65 1.12
CA LEU A 62 -14.69 20.10 1.79
C LEU A 62 -15.54 20.96 0.83
N LYS A 63 -16.27 20.31 -0.07
CA LYS A 63 -17.12 20.99 -1.07
C LYS A 63 -18.40 21.59 -0.46
N ASN A 64 -19.02 20.85 0.45
CA ASN A 64 -20.29 21.19 1.04
C ASN A 64 -20.07 21.62 2.51
N THR A 65 -20.14 22.91 2.76
CA THR A 65 -20.11 23.50 4.11
C THR A 65 -21.42 24.26 4.34
N PRO A 66 -22.00 24.24 5.55
CA PRO A 66 -21.46 23.66 6.79
C PRO A 66 -21.50 22.12 6.83
N ILE A 67 -20.55 21.50 7.54
CA ILE A 67 -20.48 20.06 7.77
C ILE A 67 -20.59 19.77 9.28
N LYS A 68 -21.35 18.74 9.67
CA LYS A 68 -21.45 18.30 11.06
C LYS A 68 -20.10 17.78 11.54
N ILE A 69 -19.69 18.13 12.77
CA ILE A 69 -18.37 17.74 13.32
C ILE A 69 -18.16 16.22 13.32
N ASN A 70 -19.20 15.44 13.67
CA ASN A 70 -19.13 13.98 13.66
C ASN A 70 -18.86 13.44 12.24
N LYS A 71 -19.45 14.05 11.21
CA LYS A 71 -19.21 13.65 9.81
C LYS A 71 -17.80 14.01 9.36
N LEU A 72 -17.30 15.16 9.76
CA LEU A 72 -15.92 15.55 9.48
C LEU A 72 -14.92 14.59 10.16
N TYR A 73 -15.15 14.26 11.42
CA TYR A 73 -14.34 13.31 12.17
C TYR A 73 -14.32 11.91 11.52
N GLU A 74 -15.47 11.41 11.06
CA GLU A 74 -15.59 10.16 10.32
C GLU A 74 -14.74 10.19 9.03
N LEU A 75 -14.85 11.25 8.23
CA LEU A 75 -14.08 11.42 7.00
C LEU A 75 -12.56 11.42 7.26
N ILE A 76 -12.12 12.11 8.31
CA ILE A 76 -10.71 12.13 8.73
C ILE A 76 -10.25 10.72 9.09
N ASN A 77 -10.99 10.00 9.93
CA ASN A 77 -10.62 8.65 10.35
C ASN A 77 -10.57 7.67 9.19
N VAL A 78 -11.57 7.68 8.31
CA VAL A 78 -11.57 6.85 7.09
C VAL A 78 -10.32 7.13 6.24
N LYS A 79 -9.97 8.41 6.08
CA LYS A 79 -8.79 8.80 5.28
C LYS A 79 -7.48 8.34 5.91
N LEU A 80 -7.33 8.50 7.23
CA LEU A 80 -6.16 8.03 7.98
C LEU A 80 -6.00 6.51 7.92
N ILE A 81 -7.10 5.77 8.17
CA ILE A 81 -7.11 4.31 8.10
C ILE A 81 -6.75 3.83 6.68
N SER A 82 -7.36 4.41 5.65
CA SER A 82 -7.07 4.07 4.25
C SER A 82 -5.61 4.32 3.90
N LYS A 83 -5.03 5.42 4.37
CA LYS A 83 -3.61 5.73 4.15
C LYS A 83 -2.71 4.71 4.84
N LYS A 84 -2.97 4.39 6.11
CA LYS A 84 -2.23 3.39 6.87
C LYS A 84 -2.29 2.02 6.19
N PHE A 85 -3.48 1.61 5.76
CA PHE A 85 -3.69 0.36 5.05
C PHE A 85 -2.89 0.30 3.73
N ASN A 86 -2.90 1.38 2.94
CA ASN A 86 -2.14 1.47 1.70
C ASN A 86 -0.63 1.45 1.91
N LEU A 87 -0.14 1.99 3.02
CA LEU A 87 1.29 1.94 3.35
C LEU A 87 1.72 0.54 3.79
N GLN A 88 0.89 -0.14 4.59
CA GLN A 88 1.16 -1.50 5.04
C GLN A 88 1.10 -2.52 3.90
N SER A 89 0.41 -2.21 2.80
CA SER A 89 0.34 -3.08 1.63
C SER A 89 1.60 -3.09 0.77
N LYS A 90 2.51 -2.13 0.97
CA LYS A 90 3.73 -1.99 0.17
C LYS A 90 4.89 -2.78 0.78
N LEU A 91 5.31 -3.82 0.07
CA LEU A 91 6.39 -4.71 0.48
C LEU A 91 7.60 -4.53 -0.44
N LYS A 92 8.76 -4.25 0.14
CA LYS A 92 10.03 -4.23 -0.62
C LYS A 92 10.54 -5.66 -0.75
N ILE A 93 10.84 -6.08 -1.98
CA ILE A 93 11.34 -7.41 -2.32
C ILE A 93 12.58 -7.22 -3.21
N GLY A 94 13.75 -7.26 -2.63
CA GLY A 94 14.98 -6.91 -3.33
C GLY A 94 14.91 -5.51 -3.94
N LYS A 95 15.02 -5.42 -5.27
CA LYS A 95 14.92 -4.17 -6.05
C LYS A 95 13.49 -3.78 -6.46
N TYR A 96 12.49 -4.58 -6.05
CA TYR A 96 11.08 -4.38 -6.41
C TYR A 96 10.26 -3.83 -5.25
N LEU A 97 9.19 -3.12 -5.59
CA LEU A 97 8.14 -2.69 -4.66
C LEU A 97 6.82 -3.36 -5.03
N LEU A 98 6.34 -4.27 -4.19
CA LEU A 98 5.04 -4.93 -4.36
C LEU A 98 3.98 -4.17 -3.57
N ASP A 99 2.96 -3.69 -4.23
CA ASP A 99 1.71 -3.24 -3.62
C ASP A 99 0.69 -4.38 -3.68
N VAL A 100 0.43 -4.99 -2.53
CA VAL A 100 -0.46 -6.15 -2.41
C VAL A 100 -1.92 -5.78 -2.71
N ASN A 101 -2.34 -4.56 -2.36
CA ASN A 101 -3.72 -4.09 -2.56
C ASN A 101 -4.04 -3.85 -4.03
N SER A 102 -3.17 -3.14 -4.74
CA SER A 102 -3.33 -2.91 -6.18
C SER A 102 -2.92 -4.12 -7.02
N ARG A 103 -2.23 -5.09 -6.41
CA ARG A 103 -1.64 -6.27 -7.08
C ARG A 103 -0.62 -5.88 -8.15
N ILE A 104 0.13 -4.82 -7.89
CA ILE A 104 1.15 -4.32 -8.81
C ILE A 104 2.52 -4.47 -8.15
N ILE A 105 3.46 -5.05 -8.89
CA ILE A 105 4.88 -5.01 -8.54
C ILE A 105 5.59 -4.06 -9.51
N SER A 106 6.43 -3.19 -8.97
CA SER A 106 7.09 -2.13 -9.72
C SER A 106 8.59 -2.14 -9.51
N LYS A 107 9.31 -1.72 -10.55
CA LYS A 107 10.73 -1.43 -10.52
C LYS A 107 10.97 -0.27 -11.50
N ASP A 108 11.61 0.79 -11.04
CA ASP A 108 11.81 2.02 -11.80
C ASP A 108 10.46 2.55 -12.33
N ASN A 109 10.31 2.73 -13.65
CA ASN A 109 9.07 3.17 -14.28
C ASN A 109 8.19 2.03 -14.78
N ASN A 110 8.62 0.77 -14.61
CA ASN A 110 7.90 -0.40 -15.09
C ASN A 110 6.98 -0.98 -14.03
N ASN A 111 5.77 -1.37 -14.44
CA ASN A 111 4.75 -1.94 -13.57
C ASN A 111 4.24 -3.27 -14.14
N LEU A 112 4.12 -4.28 -13.29
CA LEU A 112 3.57 -5.58 -13.62
C LEU A 112 2.38 -5.89 -12.73
N LYS A 113 1.21 -6.11 -13.35
CA LYS A 113 0.02 -6.58 -12.64
C LYS A 113 0.09 -8.08 -12.37
N LEU A 114 -0.12 -8.45 -11.12
CA LEU A 114 -0.06 -9.83 -10.64
C LEU A 114 -1.46 -10.39 -10.36
N THR A 115 -1.60 -11.68 -10.49
CA THR A 115 -2.77 -12.41 -9.99
C THR A 115 -2.65 -12.65 -8.48
N GLU A 116 -3.75 -12.98 -7.83
CA GLU A 116 -3.76 -13.31 -6.40
C GLU A 116 -2.81 -14.48 -6.06
N LYS A 117 -2.79 -15.50 -6.91
CA LYS A 117 -1.90 -16.65 -6.72
C LYS A 117 -0.42 -16.30 -6.86
N GLU A 118 -0.09 -15.43 -7.82
CA GLU A 118 1.28 -14.95 -8.01
C GLU A 118 1.76 -14.12 -6.80
N ILE A 119 0.89 -13.30 -6.21
CA ILE A 119 1.18 -12.57 -4.96
C ILE A 119 1.42 -13.53 -3.80
N LYS A 120 0.56 -14.56 -3.65
CA LYS A 120 0.72 -15.57 -2.59
C LYS A 120 2.04 -16.33 -2.73
N ILE A 121 2.43 -16.68 -3.97
CA ILE A 121 3.74 -17.30 -4.26
C ILE A 121 4.87 -16.38 -3.84
N ILE A 122 4.85 -15.13 -4.29
CA ILE A 122 5.90 -14.16 -3.98
C ILE A 122 6.02 -13.94 -2.47
N ASN A 123 4.90 -13.71 -1.77
CA ASN A 123 4.89 -13.49 -0.33
C ASN A 123 5.42 -14.70 0.43
N PHE A 124 5.05 -15.91 0.01
CA PHE A 124 5.53 -17.11 0.67
C PHE A 124 7.03 -17.32 0.43
N LEU A 125 7.50 -17.18 -0.80
CA LEU A 125 8.92 -17.33 -1.14
C LEU A 125 9.81 -16.26 -0.49
N LYS A 126 9.33 -15.01 -0.39
CA LYS A 126 10.07 -13.88 0.20
C LYS A 126 10.49 -14.15 1.65
N ASP A 127 9.63 -14.81 2.41
CA ASP A 127 9.83 -15.06 3.84
C ASP A 127 10.71 -16.30 4.11
N GLN A 128 11.10 -17.04 3.05
CA GLN A 128 11.89 -18.26 3.21
C GLN A 128 13.40 -17.99 3.03
N LYS A 129 14.19 -18.50 3.98
CA LYS A 129 15.66 -18.45 3.91
C LYS A 129 16.28 -19.58 3.06
N LYS A 130 15.51 -20.64 2.81
CA LYS A 130 15.91 -21.83 2.04
C LYS A 130 15.09 -21.96 0.75
N ASN A 131 15.52 -22.86 -0.15
CA ASN A 131 14.71 -23.22 -1.31
C ASN A 131 13.39 -23.88 -0.86
N VAL A 132 12.31 -23.50 -1.51
CA VAL A 132 10.95 -24.00 -1.24
C VAL A 132 10.60 -25.07 -2.27
N THR A 133 10.23 -26.25 -1.82
CA THR A 133 9.81 -27.35 -2.68
C THR A 133 8.42 -27.11 -3.29
N ILE A 134 8.10 -27.83 -4.37
CA ILE A 134 6.76 -27.80 -4.98
C ILE A 134 5.69 -28.19 -3.96
N LYS A 135 5.95 -29.20 -3.12
CA LYS A 135 5.01 -29.64 -2.06
C LYS A 135 4.73 -28.55 -1.04
N GLU A 136 5.78 -27.85 -0.58
CA GLU A 136 5.61 -26.70 0.34
C GLU A 136 4.78 -25.58 -0.29
N LEU A 137 4.98 -25.27 -1.58
CA LEU A 137 4.15 -24.32 -2.32
C LEU A 137 2.69 -24.78 -2.42
N GLN A 138 2.44 -26.05 -2.76
CA GLN A 138 1.09 -26.61 -2.81
C GLN A 138 0.35 -26.43 -1.48
N ILE A 139 0.98 -26.78 -0.37
CA ILE A 139 0.37 -26.68 0.96
C ILE A 139 0.09 -25.23 1.34
N ASN A 140 1.07 -24.35 1.17
CA ASN A 140 0.98 -22.99 1.73
C ASN A 140 0.26 -22.00 0.82
N VAL A 141 0.32 -22.18 -0.50
CA VAL A 141 -0.29 -21.24 -1.47
C VAL A 141 -1.66 -21.72 -1.94
N TRP A 142 -1.84 -23.06 -2.11
CA TRP A 142 -3.11 -23.63 -2.58
C TRP A 142 -3.97 -24.24 -1.48
N LYS A 143 -3.48 -24.28 -0.22
CA LYS A 143 -4.20 -24.85 0.95
C LYS A 143 -4.65 -26.29 0.73
N TYR A 144 -3.76 -27.10 0.16
CA TYR A 144 -3.89 -28.53 -0.03
C TYR A 144 -5.28 -29.01 -0.50
N ASN A 145 -5.54 -28.96 -1.79
CA ASN A 145 -6.50 -29.86 -2.42
C ASN A 145 -5.73 -31.10 -2.85
N LYS A 146 -6.16 -32.28 -2.40
CA LYS A 146 -5.53 -33.58 -2.72
C LYS A 146 -5.38 -33.84 -4.22
N ASP A 147 -6.18 -33.16 -5.05
CA ASP A 147 -6.25 -33.30 -6.49
C ASP A 147 -5.40 -32.29 -7.28
N LEU A 148 -4.59 -31.47 -6.60
CA LEU A 148 -3.77 -30.50 -7.30
C LEU A 148 -2.48 -31.14 -7.80
N GLU A 149 -2.41 -31.32 -9.11
CA GLU A 149 -1.21 -31.84 -9.78
C GLU A 149 -0.01 -30.89 -9.60
N THR A 150 1.18 -31.46 -9.43
CA THR A 150 2.45 -30.69 -9.31
C THR A 150 2.68 -29.75 -10.48
N HIS A 151 2.25 -30.14 -11.69
CA HIS A 151 2.31 -29.32 -12.90
C HIS A 151 1.59 -27.99 -12.79
N THR A 152 0.57 -27.86 -11.95
CA THR A 152 -0.12 -26.58 -11.72
C THR A 152 0.82 -25.55 -11.09
N VAL A 153 1.59 -25.95 -10.07
CA VAL A 153 2.57 -25.06 -9.39
C VAL A 153 3.65 -24.63 -10.36
N GLU A 154 4.23 -25.61 -11.08
CA GLU A 154 5.30 -25.35 -12.06
C GLU A 154 4.84 -24.38 -13.15
N THR A 155 3.63 -24.57 -13.67
CA THR A 155 3.03 -23.68 -14.67
C THR A 155 2.88 -22.26 -14.16
N HIS A 156 2.41 -22.07 -12.91
CA HIS A 156 2.30 -20.74 -12.30
C HIS A 156 3.67 -20.07 -12.11
N ILE A 157 4.67 -20.81 -11.64
CA ILE A 157 6.04 -20.30 -11.49
C ILE A 157 6.63 -19.93 -12.86
N HIS A 158 6.48 -20.80 -13.86
CA HIS A 158 6.96 -20.52 -15.21
C HIS A 158 6.34 -19.25 -15.80
N ARG A 159 5.01 -19.11 -15.71
CA ARG A 159 4.30 -17.91 -16.17
C ARG A 159 4.78 -16.65 -15.44
N LEU A 160 4.97 -16.75 -14.13
CA LEU A 160 5.46 -15.63 -13.32
C LEU A 160 6.89 -15.23 -13.75
N LYS A 161 7.81 -16.18 -13.91
CA LYS A 161 9.15 -15.93 -14.43
C LYS A 161 9.13 -15.26 -15.81
N LYS A 162 8.27 -15.75 -16.72
CA LYS A 162 8.09 -15.18 -18.07
C LYS A 162 7.61 -13.72 -18.00
N LYS A 163 6.68 -13.40 -17.10
CA LYS A 163 6.22 -12.02 -16.88
C LYS A 163 7.36 -11.11 -16.42
N PHE A 164 8.18 -11.56 -15.46
CA PHE A 164 9.33 -10.78 -14.97
C PHE A 164 10.38 -10.55 -16.06
N LYS A 165 10.67 -11.58 -16.86
CA LYS A 165 11.55 -11.45 -18.01
C LYS A 165 11.03 -10.40 -19.00
N ASN A 166 9.75 -10.46 -19.36
CA ASN A 166 9.17 -9.62 -20.40
C ASN A 166 9.06 -8.14 -19.98
N ILE A 167 8.77 -7.87 -18.71
CA ILE A 167 8.50 -6.49 -18.24
C ILE A 167 9.75 -5.84 -17.64
N PHE A 168 10.57 -6.60 -16.94
CA PHE A 168 11.72 -6.07 -16.20
C PHE A 168 13.07 -6.56 -16.74
N ASP A 169 13.06 -7.40 -17.79
CA ASP A 169 14.23 -8.11 -18.32
C ASP A 169 15.00 -8.85 -17.20
N ASP A 170 14.26 -9.47 -16.28
CA ASP A 170 14.81 -10.15 -15.13
C ASP A 170 14.48 -11.66 -15.13
N ASN A 171 15.50 -12.46 -15.39
CA ASN A 171 15.40 -13.92 -15.34
C ASN A 171 15.74 -14.49 -13.95
N SER A 172 16.24 -13.66 -13.03
CA SER A 172 16.79 -14.06 -11.75
C SER A 172 15.84 -13.87 -10.57
N PHE A 173 14.72 -13.15 -10.73
CA PHE A 173 13.79 -12.85 -9.65
C PHE A 173 13.33 -14.11 -8.91
N ILE A 174 12.98 -15.18 -9.63
CA ILE A 174 12.73 -16.52 -9.06
C ILE A 174 13.74 -17.47 -9.66
N THR A 175 14.64 -18.00 -8.84
CA THR A 175 15.57 -19.04 -9.24
C THR A 175 15.00 -20.41 -8.97
N SER A 176 15.22 -21.32 -9.94
CA SER A 176 14.87 -22.75 -9.84
C SER A 176 16.14 -23.55 -9.58
N THR A 177 16.12 -24.40 -8.59
CA THR A 177 17.20 -25.33 -8.25
C THR A 177 16.68 -26.76 -8.24
N LYS A 178 17.57 -27.75 -8.12
CA LYS A 178 17.17 -29.16 -7.96
C LYS A 178 16.29 -29.38 -6.70
N THR A 179 16.40 -28.52 -5.71
CA THR A 179 15.71 -28.62 -4.42
C THR A 179 14.48 -27.73 -4.30
N GLY A 180 14.16 -26.92 -5.32
CA GLY A 180 12.98 -26.05 -5.31
C GLY A 180 13.23 -24.65 -5.84
N TYR A 181 12.45 -23.69 -5.33
CA TYR A 181 12.41 -22.30 -5.78
C TYR A 181 12.77 -21.33 -4.66
N LYS A 182 13.40 -20.21 -5.03
CA LYS A 182 13.62 -19.08 -4.09
C LYS A 182 13.56 -17.74 -4.84
N ILE A 183 13.29 -16.67 -4.13
CA ILE A 183 13.47 -15.29 -4.61
C ILE A 183 14.92 -14.84 -4.32
N SER A 184 15.51 -14.18 -5.31
CA SER A 184 16.89 -13.65 -5.25
C SER A 184 16.89 -12.26 -4.66
#